data_d696bf725ef3645b0c75058537dbafc7
#
_entry.id   d696bf725ef3645b0c75058537dbafc7
#
_cell.length_a   1.000
_cell.length_b   1.000
_cell.length_c   1.000
_cell.angle_alpha   90.00
_cell.angle_beta   90.00
_cell.angle_gamma   90.00
#
_symmetry.space_group_name_H-M   'P 1'
#
loop_
_entity.id
_entity.type
_entity.pdbx_description
1 polymer ?
#
loop_
_entity_poly.entity_id
_entity_poly.type
_entity_poly.pdbx_seq_one_letter_code
_entity_poly.pdbx_strand_id
1 'polypeptide(L)'
;MASRQAPSVLTKATGDGAAKKVVVVGAALGTGALAAKVVHDRLSGREDPRRFRLREGERVPDGIERIASGQLDLSIERLDGHTDEDLGTAVHEARKSFKRLRATVRLARDVLGDDVYRREKIAFRDAGRRLAGTRDNQVVLETLDALSERHPSEAPQAGFVGFRETLALEHAAAQRRLRDGDAVAAVLSELHQARARVPAWPLQHEALDALAPGFKRIYRRGRGAYRTARREPSSENLHELRKRVKDLWYAAQIVRPASPKRMKRLARAAHELSDLIGEEHDLAILEERASERRDRFDDERTVAALGTLIERRRDELRREAISLGARLFQKKPRKVAARIAA
;
A
#
# COMPACT_ATOMS: atom_id res chain seq x y z
N MET A 1 -36.61 -13.64 57.40
CA MET A 1 -35.82 -13.64 58.65
C MET A 1 -34.37 -13.34 58.26
N ALA A 2 -33.98 -12.20 58.69
CA ALA A 2 -32.71 -11.82 59.29
C ALA A 2 -31.45 -12.00 58.40
N SER A 3 -30.86 -10.95 57.85
CA SER A 3 -30.11 -9.82 58.49
C SER A 3 -28.66 -10.17 58.87
N ARG A 4 -27.71 -9.49 58.31
CA ARG A 4 -26.62 -8.63 58.86
C ARG A 4 -25.34 -8.74 58.03
N GLN A 5 -24.90 -7.70 57.40
CA GLN A 5 -24.08 -6.56 57.84
C GLN A 5 -22.57 -6.83 57.75
N ALA A 6 -21.93 -5.93 57.01
CA ALA A 6 -20.49 -5.68 56.86
C ALA A 6 -19.82 -5.28 58.21
N PRO A 7 -18.49 -5.14 58.27
CA PRO A 7 -17.95 -3.79 58.10
C PRO A 7 -16.59 -3.65 57.36
N SER A 8 -16.35 -2.42 56.98
CA SER A 8 -15.19 -1.77 56.42
C SER A 8 -13.95 -1.77 57.31
N VAL A 9 -12.75 -1.76 56.69
CA VAL A 9 -11.55 -1.10 57.26
C VAL A 9 -10.82 -0.36 56.16
N LEU A 10 -10.69 0.94 56.35
CA LEU A 10 -9.77 1.84 55.64
C LEU A 10 -8.32 1.56 56.05
N THR A 11 -7.38 1.60 55.11
CA THR A 11 -6.05 2.12 55.39
C THR A 11 -5.52 2.91 54.19
N LYS A 12 -5.17 4.14 54.45
CA LYS A 12 -4.42 5.07 53.57
C LYS A 12 -2.98 4.63 53.41
N ALA A 13 -2.44 4.71 52.18
CA ALA A 13 -1.05 5.01 51.97
C ALA A 13 -0.88 5.78 50.64
N THR A 14 -0.30 6.93 50.75
CA THR A 14 0.11 7.88 49.78
C THR A 14 1.30 7.39 48.96
N GLY A 15 1.33 7.68 47.65
CA GLY A 15 2.51 7.45 46.79
C GLY A 15 2.25 7.83 45.34
N ASP A 16 2.80 8.92 44.96
CA ASP A 16 2.78 9.63 43.68
C ASP A 16 3.30 8.78 42.50
N GLY A 17 2.69 8.83 41.34
CA GLY A 17 3.18 8.18 40.14
C GLY A 17 2.16 8.18 39.00
N ALA A 18 2.07 9.25 38.23
CA ALA A 18 1.15 9.42 37.13
C ALA A 18 1.34 8.40 36.00
N ALA A 19 0.53 7.33 35.98
CA ALA A 19 0.38 6.45 34.84
C ALA A 19 -0.84 6.90 34.02
N LYS A 20 -0.62 7.51 32.86
CA LYS A 20 -1.64 7.82 31.88
C LYS A 20 -2.28 6.52 31.36
N LYS A 21 -3.49 6.22 31.79
CA LYS A 21 -4.32 5.18 31.18
C LYS A 21 -4.76 5.63 29.80
N VAL A 22 -4.23 4.96 28.77
CA VAL A 22 -4.79 5.03 27.42
C VAL A 22 -5.94 4.04 27.34
N VAL A 23 -7.15 4.55 27.27
CA VAL A 23 -8.34 3.73 26.97
C VAL A 23 -8.33 3.46 25.48
N VAL A 24 -8.06 2.21 25.08
CA VAL A 24 -8.28 1.73 23.73
C VAL A 24 -9.66 1.11 23.66
N VAL A 25 -10.58 1.80 23.00
CA VAL A 25 -11.89 1.23 22.64
C VAL A 25 -11.64 0.29 21.45
N GLY A 26 -11.97 -0.98 21.64
CA GLY A 26 -11.76 -2.02 20.64
C GLY A 26 -12.84 -2.04 19.56
N ALA A 27 -12.40 -2.13 18.33
CA ALA A 27 -13.14 -2.76 17.24
C ALA A 27 -12.14 -3.30 16.20
N ALA A 28 -12.36 -4.52 15.77
CA ALA A 28 -11.73 -5.26 14.68
C ALA A 28 -10.72 -6.34 15.09
N LEU A 29 -11.23 -7.54 15.19
CA LEU A 29 -10.51 -8.81 15.21
C LEU A 29 -9.73 -8.98 13.88
N GLY A 30 -8.42 -8.95 13.96
CA GLY A 30 -7.51 -9.18 12.81
C GLY A 30 -6.24 -8.33 12.79
N THR A 31 -6.23 -7.16 13.39
CA THR A 31 -5.07 -6.25 13.40
C THR A 31 -4.22 -6.34 14.68
N GLY A 32 -4.71 -7.02 15.72
CA GLY A 32 -4.09 -7.03 17.05
C GLY A 32 -2.72 -7.71 17.10
N ALA A 33 -2.54 -8.83 16.41
CA ALA A 33 -1.28 -9.58 16.44
C ALA A 33 -0.14 -8.87 15.72
N LEU A 34 -0.44 -8.21 14.59
CA LEU A 34 0.55 -7.41 13.86
C LEU A 34 0.90 -6.11 14.59
N ALA A 35 -0.08 -5.46 15.21
CA ALA A 35 0.15 -4.28 16.04
C ALA A 35 0.96 -4.61 17.29
N ALA A 36 0.67 -5.71 17.97
CA ALA A 36 1.41 -6.18 19.13
C ALA A 36 2.87 -6.54 18.78
N LYS A 37 3.11 -7.19 17.63
CA LYS A 37 4.47 -7.51 17.15
C LYS A 37 5.25 -6.25 16.82
N VAL A 38 4.63 -5.27 16.17
CA VAL A 38 5.26 -3.96 15.85
C VAL A 38 5.60 -3.16 17.12
N VAL A 39 4.76 -3.26 18.16
CA VAL A 39 5.03 -2.61 19.46
C VAL A 39 6.14 -3.36 20.21
N HIS A 40 6.13 -4.69 20.20
CA HIS A 40 7.16 -5.50 20.82
C HIS A 40 8.55 -5.28 20.17
N ASP A 41 8.62 -5.25 18.83
CA ASP A 41 9.86 -4.98 18.09
C ASP A 41 10.40 -3.54 18.31
N ARG A 42 9.50 -2.57 18.60
CA ARG A 42 9.91 -1.21 19.01
C ARG A 42 10.50 -1.15 20.40
N LEU A 43 10.07 -2.01 21.30
CA LEU A 43 10.53 -2.07 22.70
C LEU A 43 11.82 -2.89 22.86
N SER A 44 12.07 -3.86 21.96
CA SER A 44 13.26 -4.74 22.04
C SER A 44 14.53 -4.15 21.40
N GLY A 45 14.47 -2.98 20.80
CA GLY A 45 15.65 -2.31 20.19
C GLY A 45 16.29 -3.08 19.01
N ARG A 46 15.82 -4.30 18.69
CA ARG A 46 16.27 -5.06 17.51
C ARG A 46 15.57 -4.51 16.25
N GLU A 47 16.35 -3.96 15.35
CA GLU A 47 15.82 -3.56 14.05
C GLU A 47 15.35 -4.79 13.27
N ASP A 48 14.07 -4.81 12.90
CA ASP A 48 13.51 -5.84 12.01
C ASP A 48 14.39 -5.98 10.75
N PRO A 49 15.02 -7.16 10.51
CA PRO A 49 15.86 -7.38 9.35
C PRO A 49 15.12 -7.18 8.03
N ARG A 50 13.78 -7.30 8.03
CA ARG A 50 12.90 -7.12 6.86
C ARG A 50 12.49 -5.66 6.63
N ARG A 51 13.03 -4.70 7.41
CA ARG A 51 12.67 -3.29 7.32
C ARG A 51 12.96 -2.73 5.93
N PHE A 52 11.93 -2.15 5.30
CA PHE A 52 11.99 -1.62 3.93
C PHE A 52 12.68 -0.24 3.89
N ARG A 53 13.93 -0.17 4.34
CA ARG A 53 14.80 1.02 4.25
C ARG A 53 16.26 0.61 4.47
N LEU A 54 17.18 1.37 3.93
CA LEU A 54 18.60 1.28 4.30
C LEU A 54 18.78 1.68 5.77
N ARG A 55 19.80 1.11 6.43
CA ARG A 55 20.22 1.49 7.77
C ARG A 55 21.27 2.60 7.68
N GLU A 56 21.46 3.31 8.76
CA GLU A 56 22.52 4.30 8.86
C GLU A 56 23.88 3.59 8.83
N GLY A 57 24.80 4.06 7.97
CA GLY A 57 26.11 3.41 7.78
C GLY A 57 26.10 2.08 7.01
N GLU A 58 24.93 1.58 6.59
CA GLU A 58 24.84 0.33 5.82
C GLU A 58 25.35 0.54 4.38
N ARG A 59 26.20 -0.37 3.90
CA ARG A 59 26.65 -0.39 2.50
C ARG A 59 25.45 -0.63 1.58
N VAL A 60 25.42 0.05 0.44
CA VAL A 60 24.31 -0.09 -0.51
C VAL A 60 24.09 -1.53 -0.97
N PRO A 61 25.13 -2.33 -1.30
CA PRO A 61 24.95 -3.74 -1.66
C PRO A 61 24.20 -4.52 -0.58
N ASP A 62 24.70 -4.46 0.66
CA ASP A 62 24.16 -5.22 1.79
C ASP A 62 22.70 -4.82 2.09
N GLY A 63 22.41 -3.52 2.03
CA GLY A 63 21.09 -2.99 2.28
C GLY A 63 20.08 -3.30 1.18
N ILE A 64 20.46 -3.22 -0.09
CA ILE A 64 19.59 -3.57 -1.22
C ILE A 64 19.31 -5.08 -1.24
N GLU A 65 20.33 -5.92 -1.01
CA GLU A 65 20.18 -7.36 -0.88
C GLU A 65 19.25 -7.71 0.27
N ARG A 66 19.48 -7.17 1.46
CA ARG A 66 18.64 -7.38 2.65
C ARG A 66 17.18 -6.94 2.41
N ILE A 67 16.96 -5.79 1.78
CA ILE A 67 15.62 -5.29 1.48
C ILE A 67 14.93 -6.23 0.49
N ALA A 68 15.61 -6.64 -0.58
CA ALA A 68 15.05 -7.51 -1.59
C ALA A 68 14.74 -8.90 -1.02
N SER A 69 15.71 -9.51 -0.33
CA SER A 69 15.53 -10.80 0.36
C SER A 69 14.39 -10.76 1.36
N GLY A 70 14.35 -9.74 2.21
CA GLY A 70 13.29 -9.60 3.22
C GLY A 70 11.89 -9.42 2.62
N GLN A 71 11.74 -8.75 1.46
CA GLN A 71 10.43 -8.65 0.80
C GLN A 71 10.05 -9.96 0.10
N LEU A 72 11.01 -10.72 -0.41
CA LEU A 72 10.77 -12.05 -0.97
C LEU A 72 10.39 -13.04 0.13
N ASP A 73 11.15 -13.09 1.22
CA ASP A 73 10.87 -13.94 2.38
C ASP A 73 9.46 -13.65 2.95
N LEU A 74 9.08 -12.37 3.09
CA LEU A 74 7.73 -11.98 3.51
C LEU A 74 6.64 -12.45 2.54
N SER A 75 6.90 -12.42 1.23
CA SER A 75 5.94 -12.86 0.22
C SER A 75 5.77 -14.38 0.25
N ILE A 76 6.86 -15.12 0.36
CA ILE A 76 6.88 -16.59 0.46
C ILE A 76 6.14 -17.01 1.73
N GLU A 77 6.53 -16.46 2.90
CA GLU A 77 5.91 -16.77 4.20
C GLU A 77 4.39 -16.55 4.18
N ARG A 78 3.93 -15.45 3.54
CA ARG A 78 2.50 -15.14 3.46
C ARG A 78 1.73 -16.06 2.52
N LEU A 79 2.34 -16.43 1.39
CA LEU A 79 1.68 -17.29 0.39
C LEU A 79 1.77 -18.77 0.75
N ASP A 80 2.81 -19.21 1.46
CA ASP A 80 2.99 -20.60 1.88
C ASP A 80 2.22 -20.91 3.16
N GLY A 81 2.15 -19.97 4.10
CA GLY A 81 1.48 -20.11 5.40
C GLY A 81 0.02 -19.64 5.43
N HIS A 82 -0.64 -19.43 4.29
CA HIS A 82 -2.04 -18.98 4.27
C HIS A 82 -3.00 -20.11 4.58
N THR A 83 -4.13 -19.77 5.22
CA THR A 83 -5.33 -20.61 5.28
C THR A 83 -6.29 -20.22 4.16
N ASP A 84 -7.28 -21.05 3.87
CA ASP A 84 -8.30 -20.75 2.86
C ASP A 84 -9.06 -19.45 3.16
N GLU A 85 -9.24 -19.11 4.43
CA GLU A 85 -9.97 -17.92 4.88
C GLU A 85 -9.17 -16.64 4.69
N ASP A 86 -7.82 -16.71 4.76
CA ASP A 86 -6.94 -15.54 4.69
C ASP A 86 -6.17 -15.40 3.36
N LEU A 87 -6.40 -16.29 2.39
CA LEU A 87 -5.73 -16.28 1.09
C LEU A 87 -5.80 -14.90 0.40
N GLY A 88 -6.95 -14.23 0.44
CA GLY A 88 -7.11 -12.88 -0.13
C GLY A 88 -6.17 -11.86 0.51
N THR A 89 -6.02 -11.92 1.84
CA THR A 89 -5.10 -11.08 2.60
C THR A 89 -3.64 -11.44 2.29
N ALA A 90 -3.30 -12.72 2.25
CA ALA A 90 -1.96 -13.20 1.91
C ALA A 90 -1.52 -12.71 0.52
N VAL A 91 -2.37 -12.86 -0.48
CA VAL A 91 -2.16 -12.34 -1.84
C VAL A 91 -1.99 -10.82 -1.85
N HIS A 92 -2.82 -10.10 -1.09
CA HIS A 92 -2.69 -8.64 -1.01
C HIS A 92 -1.33 -8.21 -0.46
N GLU A 93 -0.88 -8.81 0.64
CA GLU A 93 0.41 -8.49 1.24
C GLU A 93 1.60 -8.89 0.33
N ALA A 94 1.53 -10.06 -0.33
CA ALA A 94 2.52 -10.45 -1.32
C ALA A 94 2.59 -9.44 -2.48
N ARG A 95 1.46 -9.01 -3.03
CA ARG A 95 1.41 -7.96 -4.07
C ARG A 95 1.97 -6.62 -3.62
N LYS A 96 1.83 -6.25 -2.32
CA LYS A 96 2.51 -5.08 -1.75
C LYS A 96 4.02 -5.24 -1.80
N SER A 97 4.52 -6.40 -1.40
CA SER A 97 5.96 -6.72 -1.47
C SER A 97 6.49 -6.69 -2.90
N PHE A 98 5.74 -7.20 -3.90
CA PHE A 98 6.14 -7.11 -5.32
C PHE A 98 6.24 -5.66 -5.81
N LYS A 99 5.37 -4.77 -5.35
CA LYS A 99 5.47 -3.34 -5.66
C LYS A 99 6.74 -2.72 -5.04
N ARG A 100 7.08 -3.11 -3.79
CA ARG A 100 8.31 -2.69 -3.12
C ARG A 100 9.56 -3.23 -3.82
N LEU A 101 9.59 -4.52 -4.18
CA LEU A 101 10.67 -5.14 -4.96
C LEU A 101 10.90 -4.42 -6.30
N ARG A 102 9.82 -4.16 -7.04
CA ARG A 102 9.92 -3.40 -8.30
C ARG A 102 10.44 -1.97 -8.11
N ALA A 103 10.12 -1.33 -7.00
CA ALA A 103 10.66 -0.02 -6.67
C ALA A 103 12.14 -0.09 -6.27
N THR A 104 12.54 -1.13 -5.53
CA THR A 104 13.94 -1.40 -5.16
C THR A 104 14.82 -1.59 -6.40
N VAL A 105 14.47 -2.51 -7.30
CA VAL A 105 15.25 -2.73 -8.53
C VAL A 105 15.24 -1.52 -9.47
N ARG A 106 14.16 -0.72 -9.45
CA ARG A 106 14.08 0.51 -10.23
C ARG A 106 14.99 1.62 -9.70
N LEU A 107 15.09 1.72 -8.37
CA LEU A 107 16.01 2.63 -7.70
C LEU A 107 17.47 2.21 -7.93
N ALA A 108 17.76 0.93 -7.79
CA ALA A 108 19.09 0.35 -7.89
C ALA A 108 19.53 0.03 -9.35
N ARG A 109 18.76 0.43 -10.36
CA ARG A 109 19.00 0.04 -11.76
C ARG A 109 20.45 0.29 -12.22
N ASP A 110 21.01 1.43 -11.84
CA ASP A 110 22.35 1.83 -12.31
C ASP A 110 23.47 0.99 -11.66
N VAL A 111 23.22 0.44 -10.48
CA VAL A 111 24.16 -0.44 -9.77
C VAL A 111 23.90 -1.93 -10.05
N LEU A 112 22.69 -2.30 -10.47
CA LEU A 112 22.31 -3.66 -10.86
C LEU A 112 22.70 -4.00 -12.31
N GLY A 113 22.85 -3.00 -13.15
CA GLY A 113 22.92 -3.18 -14.60
C GLY A 113 21.56 -3.48 -15.25
N ASP A 114 21.48 -3.26 -16.54
CA ASP A 114 20.21 -3.32 -17.26
C ASP A 114 19.61 -4.73 -17.36
N ASP A 115 20.43 -5.78 -17.45
CA ASP A 115 19.95 -7.14 -17.63
C ASP A 115 19.31 -7.68 -16.34
N VAL A 116 19.97 -7.52 -15.19
CA VAL A 116 19.40 -7.89 -13.89
C VAL A 116 18.15 -7.06 -13.61
N TYR A 117 18.23 -5.75 -13.84
CA TYR A 117 17.05 -4.87 -13.68
C TYR A 117 15.86 -5.32 -14.52
N ARG A 118 16.04 -5.65 -15.81
CA ARG A 118 14.95 -6.07 -16.69
C ARG A 118 14.37 -7.40 -16.24
N ARG A 119 15.21 -8.40 -15.96
CA ARG A 119 14.80 -9.72 -15.49
C ARG A 119 13.96 -9.65 -14.24
N GLU A 120 14.47 -9.03 -13.19
CA GLU A 120 13.78 -8.99 -11.89
C GLU A 120 12.53 -8.11 -11.93
N LYS A 121 12.55 -6.99 -12.65
CA LYS A 121 11.37 -6.15 -12.86
C LYS A 121 10.24 -6.91 -13.55
N ILE A 122 10.55 -7.77 -14.55
CA ILE A 122 9.60 -8.59 -15.28
C ILE A 122 9.05 -9.67 -14.33
N ALA A 123 9.92 -10.41 -13.65
CA ALA A 123 9.54 -11.46 -12.70
C ALA A 123 8.54 -10.94 -11.65
N PHE A 124 8.87 -9.84 -10.95
CA PHE A 124 7.96 -9.26 -9.93
C PHE A 124 6.70 -8.60 -10.51
N ARG A 125 6.70 -8.20 -11.78
CA ARG A 125 5.49 -7.75 -12.46
C ARG A 125 4.56 -8.91 -12.73
N ASP A 126 5.09 -9.99 -13.26
CA ASP A 126 4.30 -11.13 -13.74
C ASP A 126 3.77 -11.95 -12.57
N ALA A 127 4.56 -12.15 -11.50
CA ALA A 127 4.08 -12.69 -10.24
C ALA A 127 2.87 -11.87 -9.69
N GLY A 128 2.97 -10.53 -9.71
CA GLY A 128 1.86 -9.69 -9.30
C GLY A 128 0.62 -9.74 -10.20
N ARG A 129 0.79 -10.03 -11.50
CA ARG A 129 -0.32 -10.19 -12.45
C ARG A 129 -1.03 -11.53 -12.29
N ARG A 130 -0.30 -12.62 -12.05
CA ARG A 130 -0.90 -13.94 -11.81
C ARG A 130 -1.80 -13.98 -10.58
N LEU A 131 -1.47 -13.20 -9.56
CA LEU A 131 -2.28 -13.04 -8.35
C LEU A 131 -3.27 -11.86 -8.44
N ALA A 132 -3.55 -11.34 -9.65
CA ALA A 132 -4.55 -10.27 -9.83
C ALA A 132 -5.96 -10.86 -9.91
N GLY A 133 -6.98 -10.04 -9.61
CA GLY A 133 -8.40 -10.35 -9.84
C GLY A 133 -9.20 -10.67 -8.58
N THR A 134 -8.59 -11.10 -7.47
CA THR A 134 -9.34 -11.47 -6.26
C THR A 134 -9.80 -10.28 -5.42
N ARG A 135 -9.20 -9.10 -5.61
CA ARG A 135 -9.49 -7.94 -4.76
C ARG A 135 -10.41 -6.91 -5.43
N ASP A 136 -10.56 -6.96 -6.73
CA ASP A 136 -11.22 -5.85 -7.45
C ASP A 136 -12.67 -5.66 -6.97
N ASN A 137 -13.46 -6.72 -6.81
CA ASN A 137 -14.82 -6.64 -6.30
C ASN A 137 -14.91 -6.28 -4.81
N GLN A 138 -13.95 -6.71 -3.98
CA GLN A 138 -13.89 -6.29 -2.57
C GLN A 138 -13.64 -4.78 -2.46
N VAL A 139 -12.71 -4.23 -3.25
CA VAL A 139 -12.44 -2.78 -3.26
C VAL A 139 -13.68 -2.00 -3.71
N VAL A 140 -14.43 -2.51 -4.69
CA VAL A 140 -15.69 -1.87 -5.13
C VAL A 140 -16.72 -1.84 -3.99
N LEU A 141 -16.87 -2.95 -3.25
CA LEU A 141 -17.76 -3.01 -2.09
C LEU A 141 -17.31 -2.03 -0.99
N GLU A 142 -16.04 -2.05 -0.61
CA GLU A 142 -15.48 -1.13 0.39
C GLU A 142 -15.67 0.35 -0.02
N THR A 143 -15.53 0.64 -1.32
CA THR A 143 -15.71 2.00 -1.88
C THR A 143 -17.18 2.43 -1.83
N LEU A 144 -18.09 1.53 -2.18
CA LEU A 144 -19.54 1.77 -2.09
C LEU A 144 -19.97 2.01 -0.64
N ASP A 145 -19.47 1.20 0.30
CA ASP A 145 -19.76 1.33 1.73
C ASP A 145 -19.29 2.68 2.25
N ALA A 146 -18.04 3.04 1.98
CA ALA A 146 -17.48 4.31 2.42
C ALA A 146 -18.24 5.52 1.83
N LEU A 147 -18.73 5.41 0.60
CA LEU A 147 -19.53 6.46 -0.03
C LEU A 147 -20.93 6.57 0.62
N SER A 148 -21.59 5.44 0.83
CA SER A 148 -22.90 5.37 1.50
C SER A 148 -22.87 5.85 2.95
N GLU A 149 -21.82 5.50 3.70
CA GLU A 149 -21.62 5.99 5.07
C GLU A 149 -21.41 7.51 5.12
N ARG A 150 -20.74 8.07 4.14
CA ARG A 150 -20.50 9.52 4.04
C ARG A 150 -21.73 10.30 3.61
N HIS A 151 -22.62 9.69 2.82
CA HIS A 151 -23.81 10.30 2.20
C HIS A 151 -25.06 9.44 2.38
N PRO A 152 -25.50 9.15 3.62
CA PRO A 152 -26.56 8.17 3.87
C PRO A 152 -27.94 8.57 3.31
N SER A 153 -28.19 9.88 3.12
CA SER A 153 -29.44 10.39 2.55
C SER A 153 -29.47 10.35 1.03
N GLU A 154 -28.30 10.45 0.38
CA GLU A 154 -28.19 10.50 -1.08
C GLU A 154 -27.88 9.12 -1.70
N ALA A 155 -27.26 8.23 -0.92
CA ALA A 155 -26.89 6.88 -1.32
C ALA A 155 -27.27 5.86 -0.20
N PRO A 156 -28.57 5.61 0.03
CA PRO A 156 -29.02 4.68 1.06
C PRO A 156 -28.58 3.25 0.72
N GLN A 157 -28.05 2.53 1.70
CA GLN A 157 -27.54 1.16 1.51
C GLN A 157 -28.62 0.19 0.99
N ALA A 158 -29.89 0.42 1.31
CA ALA A 158 -31.00 -0.41 0.86
C ALA A 158 -31.11 -0.47 -0.68
N GLY A 159 -30.83 0.63 -1.40
CA GLY A 159 -30.89 0.67 -2.87
C GLY A 159 -29.80 -0.12 -3.58
N PHE A 160 -28.83 -0.68 -2.86
CA PHE A 160 -27.66 -1.37 -3.43
C PHE A 160 -27.59 -2.87 -3.10
N VAL A 161 -28.64 -3.46 -2.52
CA VAL A 161 -28.63 -4.86 -2.03
C VAL A 161 -28.28 -5.82 -3.15
N GLY A 162 -29.00 -5.79 -4.27
CA GLY A 162 -28.79 -6.70 -5.41
C GLY A 162 -27.41 -6.52 -6.07
N PHE A 163 -26.92 -5.30 -6.14
CA PHE A 163 -25.58 -5.00 -6.64
C PHE A 163 -24.50 -5.55 -5.72
N ARG A 164 -24.65 -5.38 -4.40
CA ARG A 164 -23.73 -5.92 -3.37
C ARG A 164 -23.67 -7.44 -3.40
N GLU A 165 -24.82 -8.11 -3.48
CA GLU A 165 -24.89 -9.57 -3.58
C GLU A 165 -24.17 -10.08 -4.83
N THR A 166 -24.36 -9.42 -5.97
CA THR A 166 -23.67 -9.77 -7.21
C THR A 166 -22.14 -9.65 -7.06
N LEU A 167 -21.65 -8.55 -6.51
CA LEU A 167 -20.22 -8.34 -6.28
C LEU A 167 -19.64 -9.35 -5.26
N ALA A 168 -20.41 -9.70 -4.21
CA ALA A 168 -19.99 -10.68 -3.22
C ALA A 168 -19.87 -12.09 -3.85
N LEU A 169 -20.82 -12.50 -4.70
CA LEU A 169 -20.77 -13.75 -5.44
C LEU A 169 -19.58 -13.79 -6.41
N GLU A 170 -19.34 -12.72 -7.15
CA GLU A 170 -18.18 -12.62 -8.05
C GLU A 170 -16.85 -12.67 -7.28
N HIS A 171 -16.78 -12.00 -6.12
CA HIS A 171 -15.62 -12.06 -5.24
C HIS A 171 -15.34 -13.49 -4.74
N ALA A 172 -16.37 -14.16 -4.24
CA ALA A 172 -16.27 -15.55 -3.80
C ALA A 172 -15.85 -16.50 -4.95
N ALA A 173 -16.36 -16.29 -6.16
CA ALA A 173 -15.96 -17.05 -7.33
C ALA A 173 -14.49 -16.80 -7.73
N ALA A 174 -14.01 -15.55 -7.62
CA ALA A 174 -12.61 -15.20 -7.89
C ALA A 174 -11.67 -15.83 -6.84
N GLN A 175 -12.07 -15.84 -5.56
CA GLN A 175 -11.31 -16.52 -4.51
C GLN A 175 -11.22 -18.03 -4.73
N ARG A 176 -12.35 -18.68 -5.09
CA ARG A 176 -12.33 -20.12 -5.44
C ARG A 176 -11.38 -20.42 -6.59
N ARG A 177 -11.46 -19.67 -7.70
CA ARG A 177 -10.54 -19.86 -8.84
C ARG A 177 -9.07 -19.70 -8.47
N LEU A 178 -8.76 -18.78 -7.54
CA LEU A 178 -7.38 -18.60 -7.09
C LEU A 178 -6.91 -19.77 -6.20
N ARG A 179 -7.78 -20.28 -5.32
CA ARG A 179 -7.49 -21.40 -4.42
C ARG A 179 -7.33 -22.71 -5.19
N ASP A 180 -8.27 -22.98 -6.10
CA ASP A 180 -8.34 -24.24 -6.83
C ASP A 180 -7.35 -24.30 -8.00
N GLY A 181 -6.67 -23.19 -8.31
CA GLY A 181 -5.74 -23.08 -9.41
C GLY A 181 -4.27 -23.07 -8.97
N ASP A 182 -3.38 -23.37 -9.91
CA ASP A 182 -1.93 -23.46 -9.69
C ASP A 182 -1.21 -22.10 -9.54
N ALA A 183 -1.95 -20.99 -9.56
CA ALA A 183 -1.36 -19.65 -9.62
C ALA A 183 -0.48 -19.33 -8.39
N VAL A 184 -0.90 -19.75 -7.19
CA VAL A 184 -0.14 -19.52 -5.95
C VAL A 184 1.12 -20.37 -5.94
N ALA A 185 1.02 -21.67 -6.27
CA ALA A 185 2.16 -22.58 -6.33
C ALA A 185 3.19 -22.15 -7.37
N ALA A 186 2.74 -21.73 -8.56
CA ALA A 186 3.62 -21.21 -9.61
C ALA A 186 4.35 -19.93 -9.16
N VAL A 187 3.65 -19.02 -8.49
CA VAL A 187 4.26 -17.80 -7.96
C VAL A 187 5.25 -18.12 -6.84
N LEU A 188 4.94 -19.02 -5.92
CA LEU A 188 5.87 -19.48 -4.88
C LEU A 188 7.18 -20.01 -5.48
N SER A 189 7.10 -20.89 -6.50
CA SER A 189 8.28 -21.40 -7.20
C SER A 189 9.13 -20.28 -7.79
N GLU A 190 8.49 -19.29 -8.46
CA GLU A 190 9.20 -18.12 -9.01
C GLU A 190 9.85 -17.25 -7.93
N LEU A 191 9.20 -17.10 -6.78
CA LEU A 191 9.74 -16.33 -5.66
C LEU A 191 10.95 -17.01 -5.03
N HIS A 192 10.95 -18.34 -4.86
CA HIS A 192 12.11 -19.10 -4.40
C HIS A 192 13.29 -18.95 -5.37
N GLN A 193 13.05 -19.04 -6.68
CA GLN A 193 14.08 -18.83 -7.69
C GLN A 193 14.61 -17.38 -7.64
N ALA A 194 13.73 -16.38 -7.51
CA ALA A 194 14.13 -14.99 -7.36
C ALA A 194 14.96 -14.77 -6.10
N ARG A 195 14.57 -15.41 -4.98
CA ARG A 195 15.29 -15.33 -3.70
C ARG A 195 16.71 -15.88 -3.80
N ALA A 196 16.87 -17.02 -4.49
CA ALA A 196 18.17 -17.63 -4.72
C ALA A 196 19.09 -16.76 -5.60
N ARG A 197 18.54 -15.93 -6.49
CA ARG A 197 19.33 -15.06 -7.36
C ARG A 197 19.82 -13.77 -6.69
N VAL A 198 19.20 -13.32 -5.60
CA VAL A 198 19.54 -12.03 -4.94
C VAL A 198 21.02 -11.94 -4.54
N PRO A 199 21.64 -12.95 -3.92
CA PRO A 199 23.06 -12.87 -3.54
C PRO A 199 24.03 -12.72 -4.72
N ALA A 200 23.60 -13.09 -5.94
CA ALA A 200 24.39 -12.96 -7.16
C ALA A 200 24.15 -11.63 -7.90
N TRP A 201 23.44 -10.68 -7.32
CA TRP A 201 23.27 -9.35 -7.93
C TRP A 201 24.61 -8.58 -7.97
N PRO A 202 24.98 -7.95 -9.09
CA PRO A 202 26.27 -7.29 -9.27
C PRO A 202 26.33 -5.91 -8.58
N LEU A 203 26.08 -5.89 -7.27
CA LEU A 203 26.02 -4.67 -6.47
C LEU A 203 27.44 -4.28 -6.01
N GLN A 204 28.18 -3.52 -6.80
CA GLN A 204 29.60 -3.17 -6.51
C GLN A 204 29.80 -1.82 -5.82
N HIS A 205 28.82 -0.90 -5.92
CA HIS A 205 28.95 0.45 -5.38
C HIS A 205 28.44 0.54 -3.95
N GLU A 206 29.33 0.86 -3.01
CA GLU A 206 29.06 0.82 -1.58
C GLU A 206 28.34 2.06 -1.04
N ALA A 207 28.63 3.23 -1.62
CA ALA A 207 28.15 4.50 -1.09
C ALA A 207 26.72 4.81 -1.54
N LEU A 208 26.01 5.55 -0.70
CA LEU A 208 24.59 5.87 -0.90
C LEU A 208 24.32 6.73 -2.14
N ASP A 209 25.31 7.52 -2.56
CA ASP A 209 25.24 8.35 -3.78
C ASP A 209 25.06 7.53 -5.07
N ALA A 210 25.46 6.26 -5.08
CA ALA A 210 25.22 5.33 -6.18
C ALA A 210 23.73 5.18 -6.52
N LEU A 211 22.83 5.45 -5.57
CA LEU A 211 21.37 5.44 -5.79
C LEU A 211 20.82 6.80 -6.29
N ALA A 212 21.62 7.85 -6.29
CA ALA A 212 21.17 9.19 -6.70
C ALA A 212 20.69 9.27 -8.16
N PRO A 213 21.34 8.63 -9.16
CA PRO A 213 20.84 8.59 -10.55
C PRO A 213 19.47 7.93 -10.66
N GLY A 214 19.28 6.78 -10.02
CA GLY A 214 18.01 6.05 -9.95
C GLY A 214 16.89 6.90 -9.31
N PHE A 215 17.19 7.54 -8.19
CA PHE A 215 16.25 8.44 -7.52
C PHE A 215 15.88 9.66 -8.36
N LYS A 216 16.86 10.29 -9.02
CA LYS A 216 16.64 11.38 -9.96
C LYS A 216 15.71 10.98 -11.10
N ARG A 217 15.88 9.78 -11.63
CA ARG A 217 15.05 9.23 -12.72
C ARG A 217 13.62 9.01 -12.24
N ILE A 218 13.42 8.42 -11.03
CA ILE A 218 12.11 8.20 -10.43
C ILE A 218 11.40 9.54 -10.22
N TYR A 219 12.03 10.51 -9.58
CA TYR A 219 11.45 11.82 -9.34
C TYR A 219 11.11 12.55 -10.64
N ARG A 220 12.00 12.50 -11.66
CA ARG A 220 11.76 13.10 -12.98
C ARG A 220 10.52 12.50 -13.66
N ARG A 221 10.35 11.16 -13.61
CA ARG A 221 9.18 10.49 -14.16
C ARG A 221 7.90 10.88 -13.42
N GLY A 222 7.94 10.96 -12.11
CA GLY A 222 6.81 11.44 -11.29
C GLY A 222 6.41 12.86 -11.65
N ARG A 223 7.39 13.75 -11.78
CA ARG A 223 7.17 15.14 -12.21
C ARG A 223 6.62 15.25 -13.64
N GLY A 224 7.02 14.36 -14.53
CA GLY A 224 6.47 14.26 -15.90
C GLY A 224 5.00 13.86 -15.86
N ALA A 225 4.68 12.74 -15.21
CA ALA A 225 3.31 12.25 -15.06
C ALA A 225 2.39 13.28 -14.37
N TYR A 226 2.87 13.99 -13.34
CA TYR A 226 2.14 15.09 -12.72
C TYR A 226 1.81 16.21 -13.73
N ARG A 227 2.75 16.60 -14.58
CA ARG A 227 2.50 17.64 -15.59
C ARG A 227 1.44 17.22 -16.61
N THR A 228 1.44 15.96 -17.00
CA THR A 228 0.41 15.39 -17.88
C THR A 228 -0.94 15.39 -17.19
N ALA A 229 -1.06 14.81 -16.00
CA ALA A 229 -2.29 14.75 -15.23
C ALA A 229 -2.85 16.15 -14.87
N ARG A 230 -1.99 17.14 -14.64
CA ARG A 230 -2.42 18.53 -14.39
C ARG A 230 -3.07 19.18 -15.63
N ARG A 231 -2.59 18.84 -16.83
CA ARG A 231 -3.15 19.39 -18.09
C ARG A 231 -4.44 18.68 -18.46
N GLU A 232 -4.48 17.38 -18.22
CA GLU A 232 -5.59 16.51 -18.56
C GLU A 232 -5.76 15.48 -17.44
N PRO A 233 -6.64 15.77 -16.45
CA PRO A 233 -6.85 14.89 -15.28
C PRO A 233 -7.78 13.70 -15.60
N SER A 234 -7.52 12.99 -16.70
CA SER A 234 -8.20 11.75 -17.03
C SER A 234 -7.83 10.62 -16.05
N SER A 235 -8.71 9.61 -15.92
CA SER A 235 -8.45 8.44 -15.08
C SER A 235 -7.15 7.72 -15.46
N GLU A 236 -6.83 7.67 -16.76
CA GLU A 236 -5.58 7.08 -17.25
C GLU A 236 -4.35 7.87 -16.80
N ASN A 237 -4.36 9.19 -16.98
CA ASN A 237 -3.26 10.07 -16.59
C ASN A 237 -3.04 10.09 -15.07
N LEU A 238 -4.13 10.09 -14.29
CA LEU A 238 -4.08 9.98 -12.83
C LEU A 238 -3.56 8.60 -12.39
N HIS A 239 -3.99 7.52 -13.03
CA HIS A 239 -3.47 6.18 -12.75
C HIS A 239 -1.96 6.07 -13.07
N GLU A 240 -1.49 6.66 -14.17
CA GLU A 240 -0.06 6.73 -14.48
C GLU A 240 0.69 7.55 -13.42
N LEU A 241 0.15 8.71 -13.01
CA LEU A 241 0.71 9.51 -11.92
C LEU A 241 0.80 8.68 -10.62
N ARG A 242 -0.26 7.97 -10.24
CA ARG A 242 -0.28 7.09 -9.05
C ARG A 242 0.86 6.08 -9.06
N LYS A 243 1.10 5.41 -10.20
CA LYS A 243 2.23 4.47 -10.35
C LYS A 243 3.57 5.15 -10.07
N ARG A 244 3.79 6.35 -10.61
CA ARG A 244 5.06 7.09 -10.43
C ARG A 244 5.23 7.66 -9.03
N VAL A 245 4.15 8.08 -8.42
CA VAL A 245 4.13 8.56 -7.03
C VAL A 245 4.42 7.43 -6.05
N LYS A 246 3.88 6.23 -6.27
CA LYS A 246 4.23 5.03 -5.49
C LYS A 246 5.71 4.65 -5.63
N ASP A 247 6.26 4.73 -6.84
CA ASP A 247 7.70 4.54 -7.05
C ASP A 247 8.54 5.53 -6.22
N LEU A 248 8.13 6.81 -6.20
CA LEU A 248 8.80 7.86 -5.43
C LEU A 248 8.66 7.63 -3.92
N TRP A 249 7.47 7.25 -3.45
CA TRP A 249 7.21 6.93 -2.05
C TRP A 249 8.16 5.83 -1.55
N TYR A 250 8.21 4.70 -2.26
CA TYR A 250 9.08 3.59 -1.89
C TYR A 250 10.56 3.96 -1.99
N ALA A 251 10.98 4.65 -3.05
CA ALA A 251 12.36 5.10 -3.18
C ALA A 251 12.79 6.03 -2.04
N ALA A 252 11.92 6.98 -1.63
CA ALA A 252 12.19 7.88 -0.51
C ALA A 252 12.25 7.16 0.85
N GLN A 253 11.55 6.04 1.00
CA GLN A 253 11.70 5.18 2.18
C GLN A 253 13.05 4.49 2.21
N ILE A 254 13.49 3.91 1.08
CA ILE A 254 14.75 3.19 0.98
C ILE A 254 15.92 4.13 1.31
N VAL A 255 16.00 5.30 0.66
CA VAL A 255 17.10 6.26 0.85
C VAL A 255 16.92 7.19 2.05
N ARG A 256 16.07 6.83 3.01
CA ARG A 256 15.79 7.67 4.16
C ARG A 256 17.05 8.10 4.96
N PRO A 257 18.10 7.28 5.13
CA PRO A 257 19.31 7.68 5.82
C PRO A 257 20.03 8.89 5.21
N ALA A 258 19.95 9.10 3.90
CA ALA A 258 20.58 10.24 3.22
C ALA A 258 20.17 11.61 3.79
N SER A 259 18.90 11.74 4.16
CA SER A 259 18.35 12.96 4.75
C SER A 259 17.04 12.64 5.49
N PRO A 260 17.12 12.13 6.73
CA PRO A 260 15.99 11.49 7.43
C PRO A 260 14.71 12.34 7.48
N LYS A 261 14.83 13.60 7.91
CA LYS A 261 13.68 14.52 8.02
C LYS A 261 13.06 14.86 6.66
N ARG A 262 13.88 15.03 5.63
CA ARG A 262 13.43 15.42 4.28
C ARG A 262 12.83 14.25 3.53
N MET A 263 13.47 13.08 3.57
CA MET A 263 12.97 11.87 2.93
C MET A 263 11.68 11.38 3.62
N LYS A 264 11.56 11.52 4.95
CA LYS A 264 10.29 11.24 5.65
C LYS A 264 9.16 12.14 5.16
N ARG A 265 9.40 13.46 5.00
CA ARG A 265 8.39 14.38 4.47
C ARG A 265 8.02 14.09 3.02
N LEU A 266 9.02 13.79 2.18
CA LEU A 266 8.80 13.43 0.78
C LEU A 266 7.99 12.14 0.65
N ALA A 267 8.34 11.10 1.42
CA ALA A 267 7.63 9.84 1.45
C ALA A 267 6.19 10.02 1.93
N ARG A 268 5.96 10.85 2.98
CA ARG A 268 4.61 11.13 3.48
C ARG A 268 3.75 11.82 2.40
N ALA A 269 4.26 12.89 1.79
CA ALA A 269 3.53 13.63 0.75
C ALA A 269 3.26 12.76 -0.50
N ALA A 270 4.21 11.88 -0.86
CA ALA A 270 4.02 10.93 -1.96
C ALA A 270 2.97 9.86 -1.60
N HIS A 271 2.93 9.38 -0.35
CA HIS A 271 1.91 8.43 0.12
C HIS A 271 0.53 9.07 0.05
N GLU A 272 0.37 10.25 0.67
CA GLU A 272 -0.87 11.01 0.69
C GLU A 272 -1.41 11.27 -0.73
N LEU A 273 -0.55 11.71 -1.66
CA LEU A 273 -0.94 11.87 -3.07
C LEU A 273 -1.35 10.54 -3.71
N SER A 274 -0.65 9.44 -3.39
CA SER A 274 -1.01 8.11 -3.90
C SER A 274 -2.37 7.63 -3.39
N ASP A 275 -2.74 8.00 -2.17
CA ASP A 275 -4.01 7.60 -1.56
C ASP A 275 -5.17 8.40 -2.15
N LEU A 276 -5.03 9.72 -2.33
CA LEU A 276 -6.02 10.54 -3.04
C LEU A 276 -6.32 10.02 -4.45
N ILE A 277 -5.27 9.73 -5.23
CA ILE A 277 -5.45 9.17 -6.57
C ILE A 277 -5.95 7.72 -6.49
N GLY A 278 -5.69 7.02 -5.39
CA GLY A 278 -6.21 5.69 -5.13
C GLY A 278 -7.72 5.69 -4.98
N GLU A 279 -8.25 6.56 -4.13
CA GLU A 279 -9.68 6.73 -3.91
C GLU A 279 -10.39 7.18 -5.21
N GLU A 280 -9.79 8.11 -5.96
CA GLU A 280 -10.34 8.51 -7.27
C GLU A 280 -10.45 7.34 -8.25
N HIS A 281 -9.44 6.50 -8.32
CA HIS A 281 -9.42 5.33 -9.18
C HIS A 281 -10.43 4.26 -8.74
N ASP A 282 -10.55 4.02 -7.43
CA ASP A 282 -11.48 3.04 -6.87
C ASP A 282 -12.94 3.49 -7.12
N LEU A 283 -13.23 4.80 -7.05
CA LEU A 283 -14.51 5.38 -7.46
C LEU A 283 -14.78 5.25 -8.98
N ALA A 284 -13.75 5.39 -9.82
CA ALA A 284 -13.91 5.17 -11.27
C ALA A 284 -14.28 3.71 -11.59
N ILE A 285 -13.67 2.75 -10.88
CA ILE A 285 -14.04 1.33 -11.01
C ILE A 285 -15.45 1.07 -10.50
N LEU A 286 -15.85 1.68 -9.38
CA LEU A 286 -17.23 1.57 -8.87
C LEU A 286 -18.24 2.08 -9.91
N GLU A 287 -17.98 3.23 -10.53
CA GLU A 287 -18.83 3.79 -11.59
C GLU A 287 -18.97 2.85 -12.80
N GLU A 288 -17.86 2.31 -13.28
CA GLU A 288 -17.82 1.33 -14.37
C GLU A 288 -18.66 0.09 -14.03
N ARG A 289 -18.43 -0.48 -12.82
CA ARG A 289 -19.16 -1.67 -12.35
C ARG A 289 -20.65 -1.42 -12.16
N ALA A 290 -21.03 -0.27 -11.60
CA ALA A 290 -22.43 0.11 -11.46
C ALA A 290 -23.12 0.28 -12.83
N SER A 291 -22.41 0.88 -13.79
CA SER A 291 -22.91 1.05 -15.16
C SER A 291 -23.10 -0.27 -15.90
N GLU A 292 -22.21 -1.25 -15.71
CA GLU A 292 -22.30 -2.60 -16.31
C GLU A 292 -23.46 -3.43 -15.74
N ARG A 293 -23.91 -3.12 -14.52
CA ARG A 293 -24.89 -3.93 -13.75
C ARG A 293 -26.08 -3.12 -13.27
N ARG A 294 -26.59 -2.23 -14.14
CA ARG A 294 -27.77 -1.38 -13.84
C ARG A 294 -28.99 -2.19 -13.44
N ASP A 295 -29.15 -3.39 -13.99
CA ASP A 295 -30.22 -4.34 -13.69
C ASP A 295 -30.19 -4.90 -12.25
N ARG A 296 -29.15 -4.62 -11.48
CA ARG A 296 -28.96 -5.06 -10.10
C ARG A 296 -29.30 -3.99 -9.05
N PHE A 297 -29.78 -2.84 -9.51
CA PHE A 297 -30.25 -1.76 -8.65
C PHE A 297 -31.78 -1.74 -8.63
N ASP A 298 -32.35 -1.22 -7.55
CA ASP A 298 -33.80 -1.16 -7.36
C ASP A 298 -34.48 -0.29 -8.43
N ASP A 299 -33.84 0.81 -8.84
CA ASP A 299 -34.32 1.71 -9.87
C ASP A 299 -33.21 2.53 -10.54
N GLU A 300 -33.52 3.16 -11.68
CA GLU A 300 -32.56 4.01 -12.40
C GLU A 300 -32.21 5.30 -11.65
N ARG A 301 -33.07 5.79 -10.75
CA ARG A 301 -32.79 6.99 -9.96
C ARG A 301 -31.68 6.73 -8.98
N THR A 302 -31.65 5.54 -8.37
CA THR A 302 -30.58 5.08 -7.47
C THR A 302 -29.24 5.04 -8.22
N VAL A 303 -29.20 4.51 -9.44
CA VAL A 303 -27.97 4.52 -10.27
C VAL A 303 -27.52 5.94 -10.60
N ALA A 304 -28.46 6.82 -11.00
CA ALA A 304 -28.15 8.21 -11.34
C ALA A 304 -27.65 9.00 -10.12
N ALA A 305 -28.25 8.81 -8.95
CA ALA A 305 -27.83 9.43 -7.70
C ALA A 305 -26.42 8.99 -7.32
N LEU A 306 -26.13 7.68 -7.38
CA LEU A 306 -24.79 7.13 -7.14
C LEU A 306 -23.76 7.75 -8.10
N GLY A 307 -24.06 7.81 -9.39
CA GLY A 307 -23.18 8.42 -10.40
C GLY A 307 -22.85 9.89 -10.09
N THR A 308 -23.86 10.68 -9.69
CA THR A 308 -23.68 12.09 -9.30
C THR A 308 -22.77 12.23 -8.08
N LEU A 309 -22.93 11.38 -7.07
CA LEU A 309 -22.08 11.37 -5.88
C LEU A 309 -20.64 10.98 -6.21
N ILE A 310 -20.46 9.95 -7.02
CA ILE A 310 -19.14 9.50 -7.48
C ILE A 310 -18.43 10.63 -8.21
N GLU A 311 -19.08 11.26 -9.19
CA GLU A 311 -18.48 12.33 -10.00
C GLU A 311 -18.07 13.51 -9.10
N ARG A 312 -18.96 13.97 -8.22
CA ARG A 312 -18.66 15.05 -7.24
C ARG A 312 -17.41 14.71 -6.41
N ARG A 313 -17.33 13.50 -5.86
CA ARG A 313 -16.20 13.08 -5.04
C ARG A 313 -14.91 12.95 -5.84
N ARG A 314 -14.99 12.40 -7.05
CA ARG A 314 -13.84 12.31 -7.97
C ARG A 314 -13.27 13.70 -8.30
N ASP A 315 -14.11 14.68 -8.53
CA ASP A 315 -13.68 16.05 -8.82
C ASP A 315 -13.00 16.73 -7.62
N GLU A 316 -13.47 16.48 -6.40
CA GLU A 316 -12.78 16.92 -5.18
C GLU A 316 -11.37 16.31 -5.09
N LEU A 317 -11.27 14.98 -5.22
CA LEU A 317 -10.02 14.23 -5.15
C LEU A 317 -9.03 14.68 -6.22
N ARG A 318 -9.48 14.92 -7.45
CA ARG A 318 -8.67 15.43 -8.55
C ARG A 318 -8.07 16.80 -8.22
N ARG A 319 -8.88 17.74 -7.70
CA ARG A 319 -8.41 19.06 -7.29
C ARG A 319 -7.38 18.98 -6.17
N GLU A 320 -7.63 18.17 -5.15
CA GLU A 320 -6.69 17.93 -4.05
C GLU A 320 -5.38 17.30 -4.53
N ALA A 321 -5.47 16.26 -5.37
CA ALA A 321 -4.32 15.56 -5.93
C ALA A 321 -3.44 16.50 -6.78
N ILE A 322 -4.04 17.35 -7.63
CA ILE A 322 -3.31 18.32 -8.43
C ILE A 322 -2.61 19.36 -7.53
N SER A 323 -3.28 19.85 -6.49
CA SER A 323 -2.72 20.79 -5.51
C SER A 323 -1.54 20.19 -4.74
N LEU A 324 -1.70 18.97 -4.21
CA LEU A 324 -0.63 18.26 -3.50
C LEU A 324 0.54 17.91 -4.42
N GLY A 325 0.25 17.48 -5.67
CA GLY A 325 1.24 17.19 -6.70
C GLY A 325 2.10 18.43 -7.06
N ALA A 326 1.51 19.63 -7.09
CA ALA A 326 2.24 20.87 -7.31
C ALA A 326 3.32 21.09 -6.23
N ARG A 327 2.98 20.89 -4.97
CA ARG A 327 3.91 21.00 -3.84
C ARG A 327 4.99 19.91 -3.89
N LEU A 328 4.60 18.66 -4.17
CA LEU A 328 5.51 17.52 -4.22
C LEU A 328 6.57 17.66 -5.32
N PHE A 329 6.17 18.09 -6.52
CA PHE A 329 7.03 18.18 -7.71
C PHE A 329 7.57 19.59 -8.02
N GLN A 330 7.52 20.50 -7.06
CA GLN A 330 8.00 21.88 -7.20
C GLN A 330 9.49 21.96 -7.58
N LYS A 331 10.33 21.11 -6.96
CA LYS A 331 11.79 21.18 -7.12
C LYS A 331 12.27 20.54 -8.43
N LYS A 332 13.41 21.01 -8.93
CA LYS A 332 14.08 20.34 -10.07
C LYS A 332 14.65 18.99 -9.64
N PRO A 333 14.58 17.93 -10.47
CA PRO A 333 15.04 16.59 -10.10
C PRO A 333 16.49 16.53 -9.61
N ARG A 334 17.40 17.29 -10.21
CA ARG A 334 18.81 17.38 -9.78
C ARG A 334 18.96 17.89 -8.34
N LYS A 335 18.13 18.88 -7.93
CA LYS A 335 18.17 19.44 -6.57
C LYS A 335 17.65 18.46 -5.49
N VAL A 336 16.78 17.54 -5.88
CA VAL A 336 16.27 16.52 -4.96
C VAL A 336 17.27 15.36 -4.83
N ALA A 337 17.84 14.91 -5.96
CA ALA A 337 18.82 13.83 -6.01
C ALA A 337 20.18 14.20 -5.36
N ALA A 338 20.64 15.45 -5.51
CA ALA A 338 21.87 15.93 -4.87
C ALA A 338 21.92 15.76 -3.35
N ARG A 339 20.76 15.52 -2.71
CA ARG A 339 20.64 15.28 -1.26
C ARG A 339 20.83 13.84 -0.86
N ILE A 340 21.02 12.95 -1.84
CA ILE A 340 21.35 11.55 -1.62
C ILE A 340 22.85 11.39 -1.77
N ALA A 341 23.48 12.28 -2.55
CA ALA A 341 24.92 12.31 -2.80
C ALA A 341 25.70 13.19 -1.77
N ALA A 342 25.01 13.87 -0.86
CA ALA A 342 25.59 14.70 0.20
C ALA A 342 25.54 13.97 1.53
#